data_4aeadffa901a70910e4c8887e6d00d2f
#
_entry.id   4aeadffa901a70910e4c8887e6d00d2f
#
_cell.length_a   1.000
_cell.length_b   1.000
_cell.length_c   1.000
_cell.angle_alpha   90.00
_cell.angle_beta   90.00
_cell.angle_gamma   90.00
#
_symmetry.space_group_name_H-M   'P 1'
#
loop_
_entity.id
_entity.type
_entity.pdbx_description
1 polymer ?
#
loop_
_entity_poly.entity_id
_entity_poly.type
_entity_poly.pdbx_seq_one_letter_code
_entity_poly.pdbx_strand_id
1 'polypeptide(L)'
;MGYTIENVESWIGAATLTEWKQMAPTNIPKPHGGYTYTDKDAQATNTSGSAAAWIEGRLKKLDASTKEFGGAQKIGGFWIKLGAITKKTKVGRCLHMSGLAAVDLLSNPNFENVKITIIGSTAYDHHFVMLDIFNATDKAWQRFIVDVWQGRVDQSNTFVYTDAAHPYYRRGELATFFEFNPGAGQRKIDTALIAEASAVN
;
A
#
# COMPACT_ATOMS: atom_id res chain seq x y z
N MET A 1 11.69 17.08 19.22
CA MET A 1 10.27 16.61 19.22
C MET A 1 10.08 15.77 17.97
N GLY A 2 9.63 14.55 18.14
CA GLY A 2 9.47 13.60 17.03
C GLY A 2 8.37 14.01 16.05
N TYR A 3 8.35 13.38 14.87
CA TYR A 3 7.25 13.50 13.93
C TYR A 3 6.00 12.81 14.47
N THR A 4 4.84 13.32 14.06
CA THR A 4 3.53 12.76 14.41
C THR A 4 2.86 12.14 13.18
N ILE A 5 1.76 11.42 13.37
CA ILE A 5 0.93 10.90 12.28
C ILE A 5 0.46 12.05 11.39
N GLU A 6 0.01 13.16 11.99
CA GLU A 6 -0.48 14.33 11.27
C GLU A 6 0.62 14.97 10.38
N ASN A 7 1.88 14.94 10.83
CA ASN A 7 2.99 15.39 9.99
C ASN A 7 3.13 14.51 8.75
N VAL A 8 3.08 13.18 8.92
CA VAL A 8 3.20 12.24 7.80
C VAL A 8 2.00 12.37 6.85
N GLU A 9 0.78 12.48 7.36
CA GLU A 9 -0.42 12.70 6.54
C GLU A 9 -0.37 14.02 5.78
N SER A 10 0.13 15.08 6.42
CA SER A 10 0.36 16.38 5.76
C SER A 10 1.36 16.26 4.61
N TRP A 11 2.42 15.47 4.76
CA TRP A 11 3.40 15.23 3.69
C TRP A 11 2.82 14.39 2.55
N ILE A 12 1.99 13.38 2.86
CA ILE A 12 1.25 12.61 1.85
C ILE A 12 0.37 13.55 1.03
N GLY A 13 -0.31 14.47 1.70
CA GLY A 13 -1.13 15.50 1.10
C GLY A 13 -2.60 15.09 0.92
N ALA A 14 -3.47 16.07 1.07
CA ALA A 14 -4.92 15.88 1.08
C ALA A 14 -5.47 15.25 -0.22
N ALA A 15 -4.87 15.55 -1.37
CA ALA A 15 -5.29 14.99 -2.65
C ALA A 15 -5.07 13.47 -2.70
N THR A 16 -3.89 13.00 -2.30
CA THR A 16 -3.55 11.57 -2.24
C THR A 16 -4.42 10.84 -1.22
N LEU A 17 -4.59 11.39 -0.02
CA LEU A 17 -5.48 10.81 1.00
C LEU A 17 -6.93 10.73 0.51
N THR A 18 -7.42 11.73 -0.24
CA THR A 18 -8.75 11.71 -0.85
C THR A 18 -8.85 10.60 -1.91
N GLU A 19 -7.82 10.41 -2.71
CA GLU A 19 -7.77 9.33 -3.68
C GLU A 19 -7.79 7.95 -3.00
N TRP A 20 -7.04 7.77 -1.93
CA TRP A 20 -7.04 6.52 -1.16
C TRP A 20 -8.41 6.20 -0.55
N LYS A 21 -9.16 7.21 -0.11
CA LYS A 21 -10.56 7.05 0.35
C LYS A 21 -11.51 6.52 -0.73
N GLN A 22 -11.18 6.68 -2.00
CA GLN A 22 -11.99 6.18 -3.11
C GLN A 22 -11.63 4.74 -3.52
N MET A 23 -10.60 4.15 -2.92
CA MET A 23 -10.20 2.78 -3.22
C MET A 23 -11.22 1.79 -2.66
N ALA A 24 -11.55 0.77 -3.45
CA ALA A 24 -12.39 -0.34 -3.04
C ALA A 24 -11.51 -1.52 -2.61
N PRO A 25 -11.45 -1.85 -1.31
CA PRO A 25 -10.73 -3.02 -0.84
C PRO A 25 -11.47 -4.27 -1.29
N THR A 26 -10.72 -5.24 -1.78
CA THR A 26 -11.29 -6.52 -2.18
C THR A 26 -10.91 -7.62 -1.22
N ASN A 27 -11.71 -8.67 -1.28
CA ASN A 27 -11.61 -9.83 -0.43
C ASN A 27 -10.28 -10.56 -0.57
N ILE A 28 -9.77 -11.02 0.53
CA ILE A 28 -8.67 -11.95 0.59
C ILE A 28 -9.23 -13.33 0.93
N PRO A 29 -8.89 -14.38 0.15
CA PRO A 29 -9.11 -15.74 0.63
C PRO A 29 -8.40 -15.88 1.98
N LYS A 30 -9.04 -16.57 2.92
CA LYS A 30 -8.60 -16.78 4.29
C LYS A 30 -7.09 -16.79 4.44
N PRO A 31 -6.53 -15.90 5.28
CA PRO A 31 -5.11 -15.91 5.56
C PRO A 31 -4.71 -17.19 6.31
N HIS A 32 -3.45 -17.56 6.16
CA HIS A 32 -2.83 -18.51 7.05
C HIS A 32 -2.93 -17.95 8.47
N GLY A 33 -3.78 -18.49 9.31
CA GLY A 33 -3.90 -18.07 10.70
C GLY A 33 -5.24 -17.52 11.16
N GLY A 34 -6.29 -17.59 10.37
CA GLY A 34 -7.65 -17.41 10.87
C GLY A 34 -8.25 -16.02 10.85
N TYR A 35 -7.75 -15.12 9.99
CA TYR A 35 -8.48 -13.89 9.68
C TYR A 35 -9.81 -14.27 9.04
N THR A 36 -10.89 -13.98 9.71
CA THR A 36 -12.23 -14.10 9.16
C THR A 36 -12.62 -12.79 8.50
N TYR A 37 -13.04 -12.89 7.27
CA TYR A 37 -13.69 -11.81 6.55
C TYR A 37 -14.85 -11.28 7.37
N THR A 38 -14.87 -10.01 7.67
CA THR A 38 -15.93 -9.40 8.46
C THR A 38 -17.04 -8.88 7.56
N ASP A 39 -18.25 -8.74 8.10
CA ASP A 39 -19.36 -8.07 7.39
C ASP A 39 -19.02 -6.65 6.96
N LYS A 40 -18.08 -5.99 7.67
CA LYS A 40 -17.55 -4.68 7.27
C LYS A 40 -16.76 -4.75 5.97
N ASP A 41 -15.99 -5.80 5.76
CA ASP A 41 -15.26 -6.02 4.52
C ASP A 41 -16.23 -6.19 3.34
N ALA A 42 -17.31 -6.94 3.56
CA ALA A 42 -18.37 -7.11 2.59
C ALA A 42 -19.11 -5.80 2.31
N GLN A 43 -19.38 -4.99 3.32
CA GLN A 43 -20.04 -3.69 3.19
C GLN A 43 -19.16 -2.66 2.48
N ALA A 44 -17.84 -2.66 2.74
CA ALA A 44 -16.91 -1.77 2.06
C ALA A 44 -16.81 -2.05 0.56
N THR A 45 -17.08 -3.30 0.14
CA THR A 45 -16.93 -3.75 -1.24
C THR A 45 -18.25 -3.91 -1.99
N ASN A 46 -19.39 -3.88 -1.31
CA ASN A 46 -20.66 -4.26 -1.93
C ASN A 46 -21.83 -3.39 -1.48
N THR A 47 -22.35 -2.59 -2.41
CA THR A 47 -23.61 -1.86 -2.22
C THR A 47 -24.73 -2.39 -3.11
N SER A 48 -24.43 -3.22 -4.12
CA SER A 48 -25.42 -3.86 -5.00
C SER A 48 -24.77 -4.96 -5.84
N GLY A 49 -25.55 -5.89 -6.37
CA GLY A 49 -25.06 -6.96 -7.26
C GLY A 49 -24.30 -6.44 -8.49
N SER A 50 -24.67 -5.26 -9.01
CA SER A 50 -23.97 -4.62 -10.12
C SER A 50 -22.59 -4.07 -9.69
N ALA A 51 -22.48 -3.54 -8.49
CA ALA A 51 -21.20 -3.07 -7.95
C ALA A 51 -20.24 -4.24 -7.70
N ALA A 52 -20.74 -5.36 -7.18
CA ALA A 52 -19.94 -6.57 -7.00
C ALA A 52 -19.38 -7.09 -8.33
N ALA A 53 -20.19 -7.19 -9.36
CA ALA A 53 -19.76 -7.63 -10.69
C ALA A 53 -18.71 -6.69 -11.31
N TRP A 54 -18.86 -5.39 -11.08
CA TRP A 54 -17.88 -4.39 -11.54
C TRP A 54 -16.54 -4.54 -10.81
N ILE A 55 -16.56 -4.73 -9.47
CA ILE A 55 -15.37 -4.97 -8.66
C ILE A 55 -14.68 -6.26 -9.09
N GLU A 56 -15.42 -7.34 -9.27
CA GLU A 56 -14.90 -8.63 -9.74
C GLU A 56 -14.24 -8.52 -11.12
N GLY A 57 -14.86 -7.82 -12.05
CA GLY A 57 -14.31 -7.59 -13.38
C GLY A 57 -12.98 -6.82 -13.35
N ARG A 58 -12.89 -5.80 -12.49
CA ARG A 58 -11.66 -5.04 -12.31
C ARG A 58 -10.58 -5.83 -11.59
N LEU A 59 -10.95 -6.58 -10.55
CA LEU A 59 -10.03 -7.45 -9.83
C LEU A 59 -9.43 -8.51 -10.76
N LYS A 60 -10.26 -9.11 -11.63
CA LYS A 60 -9.80 -10.07 -12.61
C LYS A 60 -8.75 -9.50 -13.57
N LYS A 61 -8.95 -8.28 -14.05
CA LYS A 61 -7.95 -7.56 -14.85
C LYS A 61 -6.68 -7.28 -14.06
N LEU A 62 -6.82 -6.82 -12.83
CA LEU A 62 -5.70 -6.53 -11.94
C LEU A 62 -4.89 -7.80 -11.63
N ASP A 63 -5.55 -8.89 -11.29
CA ASP A 63 -4.90 -10.18 -11.00
C ASP A 63 -4.21 -10.75 -12.24
N ALA A 64 -4.79 -10.61 -13.42
CA ALA A 64 -4.16 -10.99 -14.68
C ALA A 64 -2.88 -10.20 -14.94
N SER A 65 -2.93 -8.89 -14.79
CA SER A 65 -1.76 -8.01 -14.93
C SER A 65 -0.67 -8.33 -13.89
N THR A 66 -1.07 -8.63 -12.65
CA THR A 66 -0.13 -9.03 -11.59
C THR A 66 0.57 -10.35 -11.92
N LYS A 67 -0.13 -11.30 -12.53
CA LYS A 67 0.45 -12.58 -12.96
C LYS A 67 1.41 -12.40 -14.15
N GLU A 68 1.10 -11.49 -15.04
CA GLU A 68 1.95 -11.15 -16.19
C GLU A 68 3.30 -10.58 -15.74
N PHE A 69 3.30 -9.80 -14.68
CA PHE A 69 4.54 -9.31 -14.05
C PHE A 69 5.25 -10.38 -13.21
N GLY A 70 4.78 -11.60 -13.21
CA GLY A 70 5.05 -12.73 -12.34
C GLY A 70 6.49 -12.93 -11.87
N GLY A 71 6.63 -13.40 -10.64
CA GLY A 71 7.93 -13.69 -10.00
C GLY A 71 8.79 -12.48 -9.66
N ALA A 72 8.39 -11.29 -10.12
CA ALA A 72 9.14 -10.05 -10.01
C ALA A 72 8.90 -9.27 -8.69
N GLN A 73 8.27 -9.89 -7.69
CA GLN A 73 7.96 -9.25 -6.40
C GLN A 73 9.20 -8.67 -5.69
N LYS A 74 10.38 -9.18 -6.01
CA LYS A 74 11.66 -8.66 -5.51
C LYS A 74 12.23 -7.52 -6.35
N ILE A 75 11.59 -7.17 -7.45
CA ILE A 75 12.05 -6.16 -8.38
C ILE A 75 11.18 -4.91 -8.20
N GLY A 76 11.81 -3.75 -8.00
CA GLY A 76 11.08 -2.49 -7.80
C GLY A 76 10.08 -2.16 -8.90
N GLY A 77 10.39 -2.51 -10.15
CA GLY A 77 9.48 -2.36 -11.28
C GLY A 77 8.14 -3.06 -11.13
N PHE A 78 8.10 -4.23 -10.49
CA PHE A 78 6.84 -4.92 -10.19
C PHE A 78 5.91 -4.05 -9.33
N TRP A 79 6.43 -3.49 -8.25
CA TRP A 79 5.64 -2.69 -7.31
C TRP A 79 5.15 -1.39 -7.94
N ILE A 80 5.98 -0.76 -8.78
CA ILE A 80 5.60 0.45 -9.52
C ILE A 80 4.46 0.14 -10.49
N LYS A 81 4.58 -0.92 -11.28
CA LYS A 81 3.53 -1.34 -12.22
C LYS A 81 2.24 -1.73 -11.49
N LEU A 82 2.37 -2.49 -10.41
CA LEU A 82 1.23 -2.88 -9.58
C LEU A 82 0.50 -1.66 -9.01
N GLY A 83 1.25 -0.72 -8.46
CA GLY A 83 0.69 0.51 -7.90
C GLY A 83 -0.03 1.35 -8.96
N ALA A 84 0.57 1.54 -10.13
CA ALA A 84 -0.04 2.29 -11.23
C ALA A 84 -1.34 1.65 -11.73
N ILE A 85 -1.38 0.33 -11.88
CA ILE A 85 -2.59 -0.41 -12.28
C ILE A 85 -3.66 -0.30 -11.20
N THR A 86 -3.28 -0.46 -9.93
CA THR A 86 -4.20 -0.32 -8.79
C THR A 86 -4.82 1.07 -8.75
N LYS A 87 -4.01 2.11 -8.97
CA LYS A 87 -4.48 3.49 -9.05
C LYS A 87 -5.51 3.68 -10.16
N LYS A 88 -5.29 3.11 -11.31
CA LYS A 88 -6.21 3.17 -12.46
C LYS A 88 -7.50 2.39 -12.21
N THR A 89 -7.41 1.21 -11.65
CA THR A 89 -8.58 0.33 -11.44
C THR A 89 -9.42 0.72 -10.23
N LYS A 90 -8.84 1.47 -9.28
CA LYS A 90 -9.46 1.84 -8.00
C LYS A 90 -9.90 0.67 -7.13
N VAL A 91 -9.31 -0.52 -7.36
CA VAL A 91 -9.68 -1.76 -6.68
C VAL A 91 -8.41 -2.52 -6.32
N GLY A 92 -8.35 -3.15 -5.15
CA GLY A 92 -7.21 -3.98 -4.82
C GLY A 92 -7.29 -4.70 -3.48
N ARG A 93 -6.45 -5.73 -3.35
CA ARG A 93 -6.11 -6.39 -2.09
C ARG A 93 -5.00 -5.62 -1.37
N CYS A 94 -4.62 -6.05 -0.19
CA CYS A 94 -3.52 -5.45 0.57
C CYS A 94 -2.23 -5.32 -0.26
N LEU A 95 -1.83 -6.37 -0.98
CA LEU A 95 -0.68 -6.36 -1.89
C LEU A 95 -0.75 -5.23 -2.93
N HIS A 96 -1.91 -5.09 -3.58
CA HIS A 96 -2.15 -4.08 -4.61
C HIS A 96 -2.11 -2.66 -4.03
N MET A 97 -2.75 -2.47 -2.89
CA MET A 97 -2.79 -1.17 -2.21
C MET A 97 -1.45 -0.78 -1.59
N SER A 98 -0.62 -1.76 -1.21
CA SER A 98 0.77 -1.49 -0.80
C SER A 98 1.61 -0.98 -1.98
N GLY A 99 1.42 -1.55 -3.18
CA GLY A 99 2.04 -1.04 -4.40
C GLY A 99 1.59 0.38 -4.73
N LEU A 100 0.28 0.67 -4.61
CA LEU A 100 -0.28 2.02 -4.79
C LEU A 100 0.36 3.02 -3.81
N ALA A 101 0.35 2.69 -2.51
CA ALA A 101 0.94 3.55 -1.49
C ALA A 101 2.43 3.81 -1.76
N ALA A 102 3.18 2.76 -2.11
CA ALA A 102 4.60 2.90 -2.43
C ALA A 102 4.83 3.83 -3.63
N VAL A 103 4.04 3.72 -4.71
CA VAL A 103 4.16 4.61 -5.88
C VAL A 103 3.85 6.05 -5.52
N ASP A 104 2.78 6.30 -4.79
CA ASP A 104 2.39 7.65 -4.39
C ASP A 104 3.44 8.29 -3.48
N LEU A 105 3.97 7.54 -2.52
CA LEU A 105 5.02 8.00 -1.62
C LEU A 105 6.36 8.25 -2.35
N LEU A 106 6.74 7.35 -3.25
CA LEU A 106 7.95 7.50 -4.05
C LEU A 106 7.86 8.69 -5.03
N SER A 107 6.67 9.00 -5.52
CA SER A 107 6.43 10.14 -6.41
C SER A 107 6.38 11.48 -5.69
N ASN A 108 6.28 11.46 -4.36
CA ASN A 108 6.11 12.64 -3.54
C ASN A 108 7.47 13.16 -3.03
N PRO A 109 7.87 14.40 -3.37
CA PRO A 109 9.16 14.95 -2.98
C PRO A 109 9.37 15.07 -1.48
N ASN A 110 8.29 15.14 -0.68
CA ASN A 110 8.39 15.19 0.77
C ASN A 110 9.00 13.90 1.37
N PHE A 111 8.93 12.79 0.62
CA PHE A 111 9.51 11.51 1.05
C PHE A 111 10.88 11.25 0.41
N GLU A 112 11.52 12.31 -0.12
CA GLU A 112 12.81 12.17 -0.81
C GLU A 112 13.92 11.53 0.02
N ASN A 113 13.98 11.70 1.31
CA ASN A 113 14.98 11.14 2.19
C ASN A 113 14.41 10.07 3.15
N VAL A 114 13.26 9.52 2.80
CA VAL A 114 12.58 8.50 3.58
C VAL A 114 12.86 7.12 2.99
N LYS A 115 13.23 6.18 3.84
CA LYS A 115 13.31 4.77 3.45
C LYS A 115 11.90 4.21 3.42
N ILE A 116 11.52 3.65 2.28
CA ILE A 116 10.20 3.07 2.03
C ILE A 116 10.37 1.57 1.83
N THR A 117 9.71 0.78 2.66
CA THR A 117 9.81 -0.69 2.61
C THR A 117 8.43 -1.30 2.49
N ILE A 118 8.25 -2.19 1.52
CA ILE A 118 7.04 -3.01 1.42
C ILE A 118 7.24 -4.26 2.26
N ILE A 119 6.38 -4.43 3.23
CA ILE A 119 6.43 -5.48 4.24
C ILE A 119 5.22 -6.40 4.08
N GLY A 120 5.44 -7.69 4.26
CA GLY A 120 4.37 -8.66 4.49
C GLY A 120 4.41 -9.17 5.92
N SER A 121 3.25 -9.25 6.55
CA SER A 121 3.11 -9.99 7.81
C SER A 121 2.99 -11.47 7.50
N THR A 122 3.87 -12.29 8.06
CA THR A 122 3.82 -13.75 7.89
C THR A 122 2.70 -14.39 8.73
N ALA A 123 2.26 -13.71 9.78
CA ALA A 123 1.19 -14.19 10.65
C ALA A 123 -0.21 -13.96 10.05
N TYR A 124 -0.38 -12.92 9.23
CA TYR A 124 -1.70 -12.46 8.79
C TYR A 124 -1.90 -12.43 7.27
N ASP A 125 -0.93 -12.90 6.48
CA ASP A 125 -0.96 -12.80 5.01
C ASP A 125 -1.37 -11.38 4.54
N HIS A 126 -0.76 -10.38 5.14
CA HIS A 126 -1.11 -8.98 4.94
C HIS A 126 0.11 -8.16 4.54
N HIS A 127 -0.08 -7.23 3.60
CA HIS A 127 0.96 -6.35 3.07
C HIS A 127 0.66 -4.90 3.40
N PHE A 128 1.70 -4.16 3.75
CA PHE A 128 1.65 -2.73 4.03
C PHE A 128 3.00 -2.06 3.74
N VAL A 129 3.04 -0.75 3.81
CA VAL A 129 4.27 0.04 3.60
C VAL A 129 4.79 0.54 4.93
N MET A 130 6.07 0.39 5.14
CA MET A 130 6.78 0.93 6.30
C MET A 130 7.66 2.10 5.86
N LEU A 131 7.58 3.19 6.60
CA LEU A 131 8.39 4.40 6.43
C LEU A 131 9.37 4.49 7.59
N ASP A 132 10.66 4.51 7.31
CA ASP A 132 11.68 4.88 8.29
C ASP A 132 12.17 6.29 7.95
N ILE A 133 11.90 7.23 8.86
CA ILE A 133 12.16 8.66 8.71
C ILE A 133 13.23 9.06 9.69
N PHE A 134 14.35 9.63 9.20
CA PHE A 134 15.39 10.15 10.09
C PHE A 134 15.01 11.54 10.59
N ASN A 135 14.84 11.67 11.90
CA ASN A 135 14.65 12.96 12.54
C ASN A 135 16.02 13.58 12.89
N ALA A 136 16.40 14.59 12.14
CA ALA A 136 17.69 15.26 12.31
C ALA A 136 17.82 15.99 13.67
N THR A 137 16.70 16.46 14.25
CA THR A 137 16.68 17.15 15.53
C THR A 137 16.99 16.19 16.68
N ASP A 138 16.32 15.04 16.69
CA ASP A 138 16.46 14.03 17.74
C ASP A 138 17.56 13.01 17.41
N LYS A 139 18.17 13.09 16.22
CA LYS A 139 19.17 12.14 15.69
C LYS A 139 18.71 10.69 15.79
N ALA A 140 17.43 10.45 15.55
CA ALA A 140 16.80 9.15 15.71
C ALA A 140 15.93 8.81 14.51
N TRP A 141 15.82 7.51 14.24
CA TRP A 141 14.88 6.99 13.28
C TRP A 141 13.49 6.83 13.90
N GLN A 142 12.49 7.28 13.18
CA GLN A 142 11.09 7.08 13.55
C GLN A 142 10.41 6.24 12.48
N ARG A 143 9.57 5.32 12.92
CA ARG A 143 8.83 4.42 12.04
C ARG A 143 7.37 4.75 12.02
N PHE A 144 6.83 4.77 10.80
CA PHE A 144 5.39 4.82 10.54
C PHE A 144 5.00 3.71 9.58
N ILE A 145 3.74 3.32 9.62
CA ILE A 145 3.16 2.34 8.73
C ILE A 145 2.07 3.02 7.91
N VAL A 146 2.08 2.78 6.61
CA VAL A 146 1.02 3.23 5.69
C VAL A 146 0.29 2.00 5.17
N ASP A 147 -1.01 1.94 5.46
CA ASP A 147 -1.86 0.83 5.08
C ASP A 147 -3.21 1.33 4.54
N VAL A 148 -3.26 1.47 3.23
CA VAL A 148 -4.45 1.94 2.52
C VAL A 148 -5.58 0.92 2.60
N TRP A 149 -5.25 -0.38 2.51
CA TRP A 149 -6.24 -1.44 2.59
C TRP A 149 -6.94 -1.48 3.94
N GLN A 150 -6.18 -1.42 5.03
CA GLN A 150 -6.73 -1.44 6.39
C GLN A 150 -7.67 -0.27 6.63
N GLY A 151 -7.24 0.96 6.30
CA GLY A 151 -8.07 2.15 6.50
C GLY A 151 -9.36 2.14 5.66
N ARG A 152 -9.40 1.35 4.58
CA ARG A 152 -10.60 1.17 3.76
C ARG A 152 -11.50 0.03 4.25
N VAL A 153 -10.92 -1.05 4.75
CA VAL A 153 -11.66 -2.21 5.25
C VAL A 153 -12.39 -1.86 6.55
N ASP A 154 -11.73 -1.21 7.48
CA ASP A 154 -12.33 -0.80 8.75
C ASP A 154 -13.15 0.50 8.65
N GLN A 155 -13.17 1.13 7.46
CA GLN A 155 -13.89 2.36 7.16
C GLN A 155 -13.45 3.57 8.01
N SER A 156 -12.35 3.46 8.75
CA SER A 156 -11.81 4.56 9.54
C SER A 156 -11.26 5.67 8.66
N ASN A 157 -10.79 5.32 7.44
CA ASN A 157 -9.97 6.17 6.59
C ASN A 157 -8.68 6.66 7.28
N THR A 158 -8.23 5.93 8.29
CA THR A 158 -6.91 6.10 8.89
C THR A 158 -5.93 5.29 8.06
N PHE A 159 -4.94 5.93 7.46
CA PHE A 159 -3.99 5.29 6.57
C PHE A 159 -2.58 5.26 7.14
N VAL A 160 -2.29 6.08 8.15
CA VAL A 160 -0.99 6.18 8.79
C VAL A 160 -1.09 5.72 10.24
N TYR A 161 -0.17 4.87 10.65
CA TYR A 161 -0.14 4.27 11.97
C TYR A 161 1.28 4.36 12.56
N THR A 162 1.39 4.34 13.88
CA THR A 162 2.63 3.92 14.52
C THR A 162 2.73 2.39 14.49
N ASP A 163 3.91 1.85 14.69
CA ASP A 163 4.13 0.39 14.76
C ASP A 163 3.31 -0.26 15.89
N ALA A 164 3.15 0.43 17.02
CA ALA A 164 2.35 -0.05 18.15
C ALA A 164 0.83 -0.04 17.88
N ALA A 165 0.36 0.86 17.02
CA ALA A 165 -1.06 1.04 16.74
C ALA A 165 -1.56 0.20 15.54
N HIS A 166 -0.66 -0.27 14.68
CA HIS A 166 -1.05 -1.02 13.50
C HIS A 166 -1.47 -2.45 13.84
N PRO A 167 -2.67 -2.91 13.42
CA PRO A 167 -3.24 -4.18 13.88
C PRO A 167 -2.45 -5.42 13.44
N TYR A 168 -1.74 -5.34 12.31
CA TYR A 168 -1.00 -6.48 11.72
C TYR A 168 0.52 -6.38 11.90
N TYR A 169 1.01 -5.32 12.54
CA TYR A 169 2.43 -5.19 12.81
C TYR A 169 2.81 -6.07 14.01
N ARG A 170 3.66 -7.06 13.76
CA ARG A 170 4.27 -7.88 14.82
C ARG A 170 5.75 -7.99 14.53
N ARG A 171 6.56 -7.39 15.41
CA ARG A 171 8.01 -7.45 15.30
C ARG A 171 8.47 -8.92 15.36
N GLY A 172 9.24 -9.36 14.36
CA GLY A 172 9.69 -10.74 14.22
C GLY A 172 8.84 -11.61 13.30
N GLU A 173 7.65 -11.14 12.90
CA GLU A 173 6.75 -11.83 11.96
C GLU A 173 6.59 -11.03 10.66
N LEU A 174 7.66 -10.37 10.24
CA LEU A 174 7.66 -9.49 9.07
C LEU A 174 8.64 -10.01 8.03
N ALA A 175 8.21 -10.04 6.78
CA ALA A 175 9.03 -10.30 5.62
C ALA A 175 9.15 -9.03 4.77
N THR A 176 10.37 -8.65 4.42
CA THR A 176 10.62 -7.56 3.49
C THR A 176 10.46 -8.08 2.07
N PHE A 177 9.55 -7.49 1.31
CA PHE A 177 9.34 -7.79 -0.09
C PHE A 177 10.17 -6.89 -0.99
N PHE A 178 10.18 -5.61 -0.67
CA PHE A 178 11.00 -4.64 -1.39
C PHE A 178 11.37 -3.46 -0.49
N GLU A 179 12.56 -2.90 -0.70
CA GLU A 179 13.07 -1.74 0.03
C GLU A 179 13.57 -0.68 -0.97
N PHE A 180 13.06 0.54 -0.81
CA PHE A 180 13.56 1.74 -1.48
C PHE A 180 14.37 2.53 -0.47
N ASN A 181 15.69 2.52 -0.65
CA ASN A 181 16.59 3.21 0.25
C ASN A 181 17.28 4.39 -0.46
N PRO A 182 16.98 5.63 -0.08
CA PRO A 182 17.58 6.80 -0.72
C PRO A 182 19.10 6.88 -0.56
N GLY A 183 19.64 6.38 0.55
CA GLY A 183 21.08 6.32 0.78
C GLY A 183 21.86 5.39 -0.15
N ALA A 184 21.16 4.48 -0.83
CA ALA A 184 21.73 3.55 -1.81
C ALA A 184 21.65 4.05 -3.26
N GLY A 185 21.26 5.28 -3.51
CA GLY A 185 21.11 5.84 -4.85
C GLY A 185 19.95 5.28 -5.68
N GLN A 186 19.04 4.51 -5.06
CA GLN A 186 17.95 3.81 -5.75
C GLN A 186 16.75 4.69 -6.11
N ARG A 187 16.93 5.98 -6.19
CA ARG A 187 15.86 6.94 -6.07
C ARG A 187 15.35 7.62 -7.33
N LYS A 188 15.28 6.93 -8.41
CA LYS A 188 14.46 7.43 -9.53
C LYS A 188 13.32 6.47 -9.77
N ILE A 189 12.10 6.92 -9.45
CA ILE A 189 10.92 6.29 -10.02
C ILE A 189 11.10 6.34 -11.53
N ASP A 190 11.07 5.18 -12.12
CA ASP A 190 11.03 5.10 -13.57
C ASP A 190 9.62 5.54 -14.01
N THR A 191 9.51 6.80 -14.38
CA THR A 191 8.26 7.38 -14.89
C THR A 191 7.78 6.68 -16.16
N ALA A 192 8.67 6.05 -16.91
CA ALA A 192 8.32 5.24 -18.08
C ALA A 192 7.57 3.98 -17.65
N LEU A 193 7.99 3.33 -16.56
CA LEU A 193 7.27 2.17 -16.00
C LEU A 193 5.87 2.53 -15.51
N ILE A 194 5.70 3.72 -14.91
CA ILE A 194 4.36 4.20 -14.50
C ILE A 194 3.49 4.45 -15.73
N ALA A 195 4.03 5.09 -16.76
CA ALA A 195 3.31 5.36 -17.99
C ALA A 195 2.91 4.05 -18.70
N GLU A 196 3.84 3.11 -18.81
CA GLU A 196 3.59 1.78 -19.39
C GLU A 196 2.49 1.02 -18.64
N ALA A 197 2.57 0.95 -17.31
CA ALA A 197 1.57 0.29 -16.48
C ALA A 197 0.20 0.99 -16.57
N SER A 198 0.17 2.30 -16.70
CA SER A 198 -1.06 3.08 -16.87
C SER A 198 -1.69 2.90 -18.25
N ALA A 199 -0.94 2.48 -19.26
CA ALA A 199 -1.41 2.20 -20.61
C ALA A 199 -2.03 0.79 -20.75
N VAL A 200 -1.82 -0.11 -19.80
CA VAL A 200 -2.47 -1.44 -19.80
C VAL A 200 -3.97 -1.26 -19.61
N ASN A 201 -4.76 -1.66 -20.62
CA ASN A 201 -6.22 -1.53 -20.66
C ASN A 201 -6.93 -2.72 -20.01
#